data_de4feb20ee8870d533292adbca24b622
#
_entry.id   de4feb20ee8870d533292adbca24b622
#
_cell.length_a   1.000
_cell.length_b   1.000
_cell.length_c   1.000
_cell.angle_alpha   90.00
_cell.angle_beta   90.00
_cell.angle_gamma   90.00
#
_symmetry.space_group_name_H-M   'P 1'
#
loop_
_entity.id
_entity.type
_entity.pdbx_description
1 polymer ?
#
loop_
_entity_poly.entity_id
_entity_poly.type
_entity_poly.pdbx_seq_one_letter_code
_entity_poly.pdbx_strand_id
1 'polypeptide(L)'
;MSARFDLRAEVTAEGRREALRLRLALGMGAVAAAAAVALLGLSGWFITAAALAGAAGTATAMAFNYLVPSAAIRLFAILRTGARYVERVAGHEAALNAVARLRPRLFLALTHRPPEAALGLSAGEAASRLVEDVEALQTLYIRRPAPAALIAGAGLSLVLAAAAHPFAALGIGGTMALAMLGLHWLGRRVAPAGAAVQTASGQLKARLSVVAAAAPELRAYGLEAWAAADAATVADRLDTARRAQAAAEGAVVAWQTTVTGLAAVGGLVGATLGGASLPMAALAALVGVTGVEAAVGLAQAVLQRGAAEAGLDRLQALADPGAERDPGDPTLAPDGAALELGWTAAALAPPGRLALVGPSGCGKTSWVERLLGLRPPLAGEHLLGGVARERLTRQAGLDLFAYAAQDIRLFDSTVRENLALADPAASDTALWVALEDAGLATRFRAAPLGLDTPVGLNGGALSGGERRRLGLARAYLRRAPWLVLDEPTEGLDRDTARLVLARLDQRLRERRQGLILITHSAAAATLCDQIAGVTGRDAAGRLQVALRAVRRARSPA
;
A
#
# COMPACT_ATOMS: atom_id res chain seq x y z
N MET A 1 -21.70 2.43 -13.38
CA MET A 1 -21.20 3.61 -12.63
C MET A 1 -20.34 3.10 -11.47
N SER A 2 -19.05 2.85 -11.68
CA SER A 2 -18.12 2.57 -10.59
C SER A 2 -17.87 3.88 -9.84
N ALA A 3 -18.38 3.98 -8.60
CA ALA A 3 -18.09 5.11 -7.74
C ALA A 3 -16.57 5.23 -7.58
N ARG A 4 -16.03 6.46 -7.64
CA ARG A 4 -14.62 6.70 -7.30
C ARG A 4 -14.33 6.03 -5.95
N PHE A 5 -13.25 5.26 -5.88
CA PHE A 5 -12.79 4.73 -4.61
C PHE A 5 -12.36 5.90 -3.73
N ASP A 6 -13.17 6.22 -2.74
CA ASP A 6 -12.89 7.27 -1.76
C ASP A 6 -12.39 6.62 -0.47
N LEU A 7 -11.07 6.62 -0.30
CA LEU A 7 -10.43 6.05 0.88
C LEU A 7 -10.84 6.77 2.17
N ARG A 8 -11.13 8.09 2.10
CA ARG A 8 -11.61 8.85 3.27
C ARG A 8 -13.00 8.41 3.70
N ALA A 9 -13.89 8.17 2.73
CA ALA A 9 -15.22 7.61 2.99
C ALA A 9 -15.12 6.18 3.56
N GLU A 10 -14.23 5.35 3.03
CA GLU A 10 -13.99 4.00 3.53
C GLU A 10 -13.44 3.98 4.96
N VAL A 11 -12.43 4.81 5.27
CA VAL A 11 -11.89 4.97 6.63
C VAL A 11 -12.99 5.42 7.61
N THR A 12 -13.87 6.32 7.17
CA THR A 12 -15.01 6.78 7.97
C THR A 12 -16.03 5.66 8.18
N ALA A 13 -16.35 4.89 7.15
CA ALA A 13 -17.27 3.76 7.22
C ALA A 13 -16.76 2.66 8.16
N GLU A 14 -15.46 2.31 8.08
CA GLU A 14 -14.85 1.36 9.01
C GLU A 14 -14.85 1.88 10.45
N GLY A 15 -14.64 3.19 10.66
CA GLY A 15 -14.79 3.81 11.96
C GLY A 15 -16.22 3.74 12.54
N ARG A 16 -17.26 3.75 11.68
CA ARG A 16 -18.65 3.53 12.09
C ARG A 16 -18.92 2.07 12.44
N ARG A 17 -18.35 1.12 11.72
CA ARG A 17 -18.44 -0.33 12.01
C ARG A 17 -17.84 -0.68 13.37
N GLU A 18 -16.71 -0.05 13.69
CA GLU A 18 -16.02 -0.25 14.98
C GLU A 18 -16.49 0.73 16.08
N ALA A 19 -17.64 1.41 15.88
CA ALA A 19 -18.09 2.49 16.78
C ALA A 19 -18.23 2.06 18.24
N LEU A 20 -18.68 0.83 18.51
CA LEU A 20 -18.85 0.35 19.89
C LEU A 20 -17.49 0.24 20.61
N ARG A 21 -16.49 -0.38 19.97
CA ARG A 21 -15.13 -0.52 20.52
C ARG A 21 -14.47 0.85 20.70
N LEU A 22 -14.64 1.74 19.71
CA LEU A 22 -14.09 3.09 19.77
C LEU A 22 -14.76 3.94 20.88
N ARG A 23 -16.06 3.80 21.11
CA ARG A 23 -16.76 4.46 22.23
C ARG A 23 -16.31 3.90 23.57
N LEU A 24 -16.12 2.57 23.67
CA LEU A 24 -15.57 1.93 24.86
C LEU A 24 -14.16 2.44 25.16
N ALA A 25 -13.28 2.49 24.16
CA ALA A 25 -11.93 3.03 24.29
C ALA A 25 -11.95 4.50 24.74
N LEU A 26 -12.85 5.32 24.17
CA LEU A 26 -13.02 6.73 24.52
C LEU A 26 -13.45 6.89 25.98
N GLY A 27 -14.47 6.15 26.43
CA GLY A 27 -14.94 6.19 27.82
C GLY A 27 -13.90 5.71 28.80
N MET A 28 -13.21 4.61 28.50
CA MET A 28 -12.15 4.06 29.35
C MET A 28 -10.91 4.96 29.37
N GLY A 29 -10.56 5.63 28.27
CA GLY A 29 -9.50 6.63 28.24
C GLY A 29 -9.81 7.83 29.17
N ALA A 30 -11.06 8.30 29.16
CA ALA A 30 -11.51 9.35 30.09
C ALA A 30 -11.44 8.89 31.56
N VAL A 31 -11.93 7.68 31.86
CA VAL A 31 -11.86 7.10 33.22
C VAL A 31 -10.40 6.93 33.67
N ALA A 32 -9.53 6.43 32.80
CA ALA A 32 -8.10 6.25 33.11
C ALA A 32 -7.41 7.59 33.42
N ALA A 33 -7.72 8.65 32.64
CA ALA A 33 -7.16 9.98 32.86
C ALA A 33 -7.67 10.60 34.18
N ALA A 34 -8.97 10.53 34.43
CA ALA A 34 -9.54 11.03 35.68
C ALA A 34 -9.00 10.28 36.91
N ALA A 35 -8.92 8.94 36.84
CA ALA A 35 -8.36 8.13 37.91
C ALA A 35 -6.87 8.44 38.15
N ALA A 36 -6.09 8.76 37.13
CA ALA A 36 -4.69 9.18 37.28
C ALA A 36 -4.57 10.50 38.04
N VAL A 37 -5.38 11.49 37.71
CA VAL A 37 -5.42 12.79 38.40
C VAL A 37 -5.85 12.62 39.86
N ALA A 38 -6.94 11.87 40.11
CA ALA A 38 -7.42 11.61 41.47
C ALA A 38 -6.40 10.85 42.31
N LEU A 39 -5.73 9.84 41.72
CA LEU A 39 -4.69 9.06 42.37
C LEU A 39 -3.53 9.92 42.85
N LEU A 40 -2.93 10.73 41.93
CA LEU A 40 -1.77 11.54 42.26
C LEU A 40 -2.14 12.69 43.22
N GLY A 41 -3.25 13.38 42.95
CA GLY A 41 -3.72 14.46 43.82
C GLY A 41 -3.99 14.00 45.23
N LEU A 42 -4.73 12.91 45.41
CA LEU A 42 -5.04 12.32 46.71
C LEU A 42 -3.75 11.80 47.41
N SER A 43 -2.84 11.23 46.63
CA SER A 43 -1.56 10.76 47.20
C SER A 43 -0.71 11.92 47.76
N GLY A 44 -0.62 13.03 47.04
CA GLY A 44 0.08 14.22 47.50
C GLY A 44 -0.56 14.81 48.78
N TRP A 45 -1.88 14.95 48.77
CA TRP A 45 -2.60 15.39 49.96
C TRP A 45 -2.36 14.46 51.15
N PHE A 46 -2.52 13.15 50.95
CA PHE A 46 -2.44 12.14 52.00
C PHE A 46 -1.05 12.07 52.64
N ILE A 47 0.02 12.02 51.83
CA ILE A 47 1.39 11.95 52.32
C ILE A 47 1.71 13.18 53.14
N THR A 48 1.36 14.38 52.67
CA THR A 48 1.63 15.62 53.34
C THR A 48 0.81 15.77 54.63
N ALA A 49 -0.49 15.40 54.60
CA ALA A 49 -1.36 15.41 55.77
C ALA A 49 -0.90 14.41 56.83
N ALA A 50 -0.50 13.21 56.44
CA ALA A 50 0.04 12.21 57.36
C ALA A 50 1.35 12.67 58.01
N ALA A 51 2.26 13.30 57.24
CA ALA A 51 3.50 13.85 57.75
C ALA A 51 3.26 14.96 58.80
N LEU A 52 2.32 15.85 58.52
CA LEU A 52 1.94 16.93 59.48
C LEU A 52 1.29 16.37 60.74
N ALA A 53 0.41 15.36 60.61
CA ALA A 53 -0.21 14.70 61.76
C ALA A 53 0.82 14.03 62.66
N GLY A 54 1.83 13.39 62.04
CA GLY A 54 2.99 12.82 62.78
C GLY A 54 3.84 13.86 63.50
N ALA A 55 4.10 14.99 62.84
CA ALA A 55 4.86 16.10 63.39
C ALA A 55 4.15 16.82 64.57
N ALA A 56 2.81 16.79 64.56
CA ALA A 56 1.97 17.38 65.63
C ALA A 56 1.88 16.51 66.90
N GLY A 57 2.46 15.33 66.89
CA GLY A 57 2.55 14.42 68.02
C GLY A 57 1.73 13.13 67.92
N THR A 58 2.01 12.20 68.85
CA THR A 58 1.42 10.84 68.81
C THR A 58 -0.09 10.79 68.87
N ALA A 59 -0.74 11.66 69.64
CA ALA A 59 -2.19 11.73 69.76
C ALA A 59 -2.84 12.12 68.43
N THR A 60 -2.30 13.10 67.71
CA THR A 60 -2.79 13.57 66.42
C THR A 60 -2.52 12.51 65.34
N ALA A 61 -1.35 11.84 65.39
CA ALA A 61 -1.04 10.75 64.49
C ALA A 61 -2.00 9.56 64.62
N MET A 62 -2.37 9.21 65.87
CA MET A 62 -3.33 8.13 66.13
C MET A 62 -4.77 8.48 65.72
N ALA A 63 -5.15 9.76 65.83
CA ALA A 63 -6.45 10.25 65.40
C ALA A 63 -6.57 10.41 63.87
N PHE A 64 -5.46 10.41 63.14
CA PHE A 64 -5.48 10.60 61.68
C PHE A 64 -6.06 9.39 60.96
N ASN A 65 -7.13 9.61 60.18
CA ASN A 65 -7.77 8.56 59.42
C ASN A 65 -6.94 8.23 58.14
N TYR A 66 -6.11 7.20 58.21
CA TYR A 66 -5.30 6.73 57.09
C TYR A 66 -6.02 5.67 56.23
N LEU A 67 -7.09 5.04 56.76
CA LEU A 67 -7.76 3.92 56.09
C LEU A 67 -8.51 4.36 54.81
N VAL A 68 -9.33 5.40 54.94
CA VAL A 68 -10.15 5.90 53.83
C VAL A 68 -9.29 6.42 52.67
N PRO A 69 -8.31 7.32 52.87
CA PRO A 69 -7.47 7.76 51.75
C PRO A 69 -6.64 6.64 51.14
N SER A 70 -6.10 5.72 51.95
CA SER A 70 -5.32 4.59 51.39
C SER A 70 -6.17 3.63 50.57
N ALA A 71 -7.41 3.38 51.00
CA ALA A 71 -8.36 2.56 50.20
C ALA A 71 -8.74 3.24 48.88
N ALA A 72 -8.98 4.57 48.90
CA ALA A 72 -9.27 5.35 47.71
C ALA A 72 -8.09 5.38 46.74
N ILE A 73 -6.86 5.54 47.23
CA ILE A 73 -5.64 5.47 46.41
C ILE A 73 -5.52 4.12 45.72
N ARG A 74 -5.74 3.00 46.43
CA ARG A 74 -5.77 1.65 45.82
C ARG A 74 -6.85 1.52 44.76
N LEU A 75 -8.09 2.02 45.04
CA LEU A 75 -9.18 1.99 44.10
C LEU A 75 -8.83 2.73 42.80
N PHE A 76 -8.31 3.96 42.91
CA PHE A 76 -7.91 4.74 41.73
C PHE A 76 -6.74 4.10 40.96
N ALA A 77 -5.81 3.45 41.66
CA ALA A 77 -4.71 2.72 41.00
C ALA A 77 -5.23 1.53 40.17
N ILE A 78 -6.15 0.73 40.75
CA ILE A 78 -6.77 -0.40 40.06
C ILE A 78 -7.62 0.11 38.88
N LEU A 79 -8.45 1.13 39.12
CA LEU A 79 -9.32 1.71 38.09
C LEU A 79 -8.51 2.28 36.92
N ARG A 80 -7.44 3.05 37.21
CA ARG A 80 -6.52 3.58 36.20
C ARG A 80 -5.93 2.48 35.34
N THR A 81 -5.43 1.42 35.98
CA THR A 81 -4.73 0.32 35.28
C THR A 81 -5.72 -0.49 34.43
N GLY A 82 -6.88 -0.87 34.99
CA GLY A 82 -7.91 -1.61 34.29
C GLY A 82 -8.51 -0.82 33.12
N ALA A 83 -8.86 0.46 33.37
CA ALA A 83 -9.39 1.32 32.33
C ALA A 83 -8.38 1.55 31.18
N ARG A 84 -7.10 1.74 31.50
CA ARG A 84 -6.03 1.87 30.49
C ARG A 84 -5.85 0.60 29.69
N TYR A 85 -5.95 -0.56 30.32
CA TYR A 85 -5.89 -1.85 29.65
C TYR A 85 -7.04 -2.00 28.64
N VAL A 86 -8.28 -1.76 29.09
CA VAL A 86 -9.47 -1.86 28.22
C VAL A 86 -9.42 -0.83 27.08
N GLU A 87 -9.02 0.42 27.35
CA GLU A 87 -8.80 1.46 26.34
C GLU A 87 -7.87 0.98 25.22
N ARG A 88 -6.70 0.44 25.62
CA ARG A 88 -5.70 -0.04 24.66
C ARG A 88 -6.20 -1.21 23.84
N VAL A 89 -6.76 -2.23 24.50
CA VAL A 89 -7.26 -3.44 23.81
C VAL A 89 -8.36 -3.06 22.82
N ALA A 90 -9.37 -2.33 23.27
CA ALA A 90 -10.48 -1.95 22.41
C ALA A 90 -10.06 -1.01 21.26
N GLY A 91 -9.15 -0.07 21.53
CA GLY A 91 -8.63 0.84 20.52
C GLY A 91 -7.77 0.14 19.46
N HIS A 92 -6.88 -0.77 19.88
CA HIS A 92 -6.04 -1.53 18.95
C HIS A 92 -6.84 -2.55 18.16
N GLU A 93 -7.78 -3.26 18.80
CA GLU A 93 -8.67 -4.21 18.10
C GLU A 93 -9.48 -3.51 17.01
N ALA A 94 -10.07 -2.35 17.31
CA ALA A 94 -10.79 -1.55 16.33
C ALA A 94 -9.89 -1.11 15.17
N ALA A 95 -8.66 -0.65 15.46
CA ALA A 95 -7.70 -0.22 14.46
C ALA A 95 -7.24 -1.36 13.55
N LEU A 96 -6.87 -2.52 14.13
CA LEU A 96 -6.42 -3.69 13.39
C LEU A 96 -7.53 -4.25 12.49
N ASN A 97 -8.76 -4.35 12.99
CA ASN A 97 -9.91 -4.79 12.22
C ASN A 97 -10.20 -3.86 11.04
N ALA A 98 -10.14 -2.54 11.27
CA ALA A 98 -10.34 -1.56 10.20
C ALA A 98 -9.25 -1.70 9.11
N VAL A 99 -7.99 -1.79 9.49
CA VAL A 99 -6.86 -1.94 8.55
C VAL A 99 -6.92 -3.27 7.80
N ALA A 100 -7.27 -4.38 8.48
CA ALA A 100 -7.42 -5.68 7.84
C ALA A 100 -8.47 -5.67 6.73
N ARG A 101 -9.55 -4.88 6.89
CA ARG A 101 -10.59 -4.73 5.85
C ARG A 101 -10.24 -3.70 4.79
N LEU A 102 -9.45 -2.67 5.11
CA LEU A 102 -9.02 -1.65 4.16
C LEU A 102 -7.97 -2.17 3.17
N ARG A 103 -7.02 -3.02 3.61
CA ARG A 103 -5.94 -3.56 2.76
C ARG A 103 -6.43 -4.24 1.48
N PRO A 104 -7.36 -5.22 1.53
CA PRO A 104 -7.86 -5.86 0.30
C PRO A 104 -8.56 -4.88 -0.63
N ARG A 105 -9.30 -3.90 -0.09
CA ARG A 105 -10.00 -2.90 -0.90
C ARG A 105 -9.03 -1.96 -1.61
N LEU A 106 -7.98 -1.52 -0.91
CA LEU A 106 -6.90 -0.74 -1.52
C LEU A 106 -6.18 -1.53 -2.60
N PHE A 107 -5.89 -2.81 -2.35
CA PHE A 107 -5.28 -3.67 -3.35
C PHE A 107 -6.17 -3.80 -4.59
N LEU A 108 -7.47 -4.04 -4.42
CA LEU A 108 -8.43 -4.08 -5.52
C LEU A 108 -8.48 -2.74 -6.28
N ALA A 109 -8.49 -1.61 -5.58
CA ALA A 109 -8.44 -0.29 -6.23
C ALA A 109 -7.18 -0.11 -7.09
N LEU A 110 -6.04 -0.62 -6.62
CA LEU A 110 -4.78 -0.61 -7.38
C LEU A 110 -4.84 -1.50 -8.63
N THR A 111 -5.45 -2.67 -8.55
CA THR A 111 -5.58 -3.58 -9.71
C THR A 111 -6.49 -3.02 -10.81
N HIS A 112 -7.36 -2.07 -10.45
CA HIS A 112 -8.23 -1.39 -11.43
C HIS A 112 -7.58 -0.16 -12.08
N ARG A 113 -6.34 0.19 -11.69
CA ARG A 113 -5.61 1.28 -12.34
C ARG A 113 -5.25 0.94 -13.79
N PRO A 114 -5.12 1.94 -14.66
CA PRO A 114 -4.54 1.75 -15.98
C PRO A 114 -3.16 1.08 -15.87
N PRO A 115 -2.84 0.11 -16.73
CA PRO A 115 -1.57 -0.61 -16.69
C PRO A 115 -0.35 0.32 -16.72
N GLU A 116 -0.42 1.44 -17.44
CA GLU A 116 0.67 2.43 -17.51
C GLU A 116 0.98 3.06 -16.14
N ALA A 117 -0.06 3.40 -15.38
CA ALA A 117 0.10 3.94 -14.04
C ALA A 117 0.59 2.88 -13.05
N ALA A 118 0.25 1.60 -13.28
CA ALA A 118 0.75 0.47 -12.49
C ALA A 118 2.21 0.15 -12.83
N LEU A 119 2.61 0.22 -14.11
CA LEU A 119 3.98 -0.03 -14.57
C LEU A 119 4.96 1.07 -14.14
N GLY A 120 4.47 2.29 -13.85
CA GLY A 120 5.28 3.39 -13.33
C GLY A 120 5.71 3.24 -11.87
N LEU A 121 5.11 2.29 -11.11
CA LEU A 121 5.47 2.02 -9.73
C LEU A 121 6.48 0.88 -9.66
N SER A 122 7.58 1.09 -8.95
CA SER A 122 8.45 -0.02 -8.59
C SER A 122 7.72 -0.96 -7.63
N ALA A 123 7.99 -2.27 -7.72
CA ALA A 123 7.40 -3.26 -6.81
C ALA A 123 7.68 -2.92 -5.33
N GLY A 124 8.88 -2.39 -5.03
CA GLY A 124 9.24 -1.95 -3.68
C GLY A 124 8.44 -0.73 -3.21
N GLU A 125 8.13 0.22 -4.08
CA GLU A 125 7.33 1.40 -3.75
C GLU A 125 5.87 1.02 -3.50
N ALA A 126 5.29 0.19 -4.34
CA ALA A 126 3.92 -0.30 -4.16
C ALA A 126 3.78 -1.09 -2.85
N ALA A 127 4.73 -1.98 -2.55
CA ALA A 127 4.75 -2.76 -1.31
C ALA A 127 4.92 -1.86 -0.08
N SER A 128 5.85 -0.89 -0.09
CA SER A 128 6.06 0.05 1.02
C SER A 128 4.79 0.87 1.31
N ARG A 129 4.13 1.40 0.26
CA ARG A 129 2.91 2.18 0.43
C ARG A 129 1.74 1.34 0.95
N LEU A 130 1.55 0.11 0.44
CA LEU A 130 0.49 -0.79 0.91
C LEU A 130 0.70 -1.31 2.34
N VAL A 131 1.94 -1.38 2.81
CA VAL A 131 2.25 -1.83 4.16
C VAL A 131 2.37 -0.65 5.11
N GLU A 132 3.32 0.26 4.86
CA GLU A 132 3.68 1.32 5.82
C GLU A 132 2.62 2.43 5.91
N ASP A 133 2.12 2.95 4.76
CA ASP A 133 1.11 4.00 4.78
C ASP A 133 -0.24 3.48 5.31
N VAL A 134 -0.59 2.21 5.05
CA VAL A 134 -1.80 1.59 5.61
C VAL A 134 -1.66 1.38 7.12
N GLU A 135 -0.48 1.01 7.62
CA GLU A 135 -0.21 0.93 9.07
C GLU A 135 -0.34 2.30 9.75
N ALA A 136 0.10 3.37 9.09
CA ALA A 136 -0.07 4.72 9.63
C ALA A 136 -1.54 5.09 9.87
N LEU A 137 -2.49 4.52 9.10
CA LEU A 137 -3.93 4.72 9.32
C LEU A 137 -4.43 4.20 10.67
N GLN A 138 -3.74 3.23 11.29
CA GLN A 138 -4.09 2.75 12.65
C GLN A 138 -4.11 3.90 13.65
N THR A 139 -3.20 4.86 13.49
CA THR A 139 -3.09 6.04 14.38
C THR A 139 -4.37 6.86 14.39
N LEU A 140 -5.12 6.93 13.27
CA LEU A 140 -6.39 7.64 13.20
C LEU A 140 -7.46 7.06 14.15
N TYR A 141 -7.41 5.76 14.41
CA TYR A 141 -8.34 5.07 15.32
C TYR A 141 -7.81 5.05 16.76
N ILE A 142 -6.52 4.72 16.96
CA ILE A 142 -5.88 4.59 18.28
C ILE A 142 -5.88 5.93 19.04
N ARG A 143 -5.79 7.06 18.34
CA ARG A 143 -5.76 8.40 18.96
C ARG A 143 -7.14 9.04 19.18
N ARG A 144 -8.23 8.38 18.79
CA ARG A 144 -9.60 8.88 19.05
C ARG A 144 -9.94 9.13 20.53
N PRO A 145 -9.42 8.36 21.52
CA PRO A 145 -9.67 8.63 22.93
C PRO A 145 -9.01 9.90 23.49
N ALA A 146 -7.99 10.46 22.84
CA ALA A 146 -7.20 11.57 23.36
C ALA A 146 -8.03 12.83 23.75
N PRO A 147 -9.03 13.31 22.99
CA PRO A 147 -9.85 14.45 23.41
C PRO A 147 -10.64 14.18 24.69
N ALA A 148 -11.21 12.98 24.85
CA ALA A 148 -11.96 12.61 26.04
C ALA A 148 -11.05 12.49 27.27
N ALA A 149 -9.85 11.93 27.09
CA ALA A 149 -8.84 11.87 28.14
C ALA A 149 -8.39 13.27 28.56
N LEU A 150 -8.21 14.21 27.62
CA LEU A 150 -7.94 15.62 27.94
C LEU A 150 -9.09 16.22 28.76
N ILE A 151 -10.32 16.15 28.27
CA ILE A 151 -11.47 16.77 28.96
C ILE A 151 -11.61 16.21 30.38
N ALA A 152 -11.51 14.91 30.56
CA ALA A 152 -11.62 14.28 31.87
C ALA A 152 -10.41 14.57 32.77
N GLY A 153 -9.18 14.43 32.24
CA GLY A 153 -7.95 14.62 33.03
C GLY A 153 -7.69 16.09 33.35
N ALA A 154 -7.61 16.95 32.33
CA ALA A 154 -7.36 18.37 32.54
C ALA A 154 -8.53 19.06 33.29
N GLY A 155 -9.78 18.69 32.95
CA GLY A 155 -10.96 19.22 33.64
C GLY A 155 -10.96 18.88 35.14
N LEU A 156 -10.74 17.60 35.48
CA LEU A 156 -10.65 17.19 36.89
C LEU A 156 -9.44 17.82 37.60
N SER A 157 -8.32 17.95 36.92
CA SER A 157 -7.14 18.64 37.47
C SER A 157 -7.45 20.09 37.84
N LEU A 158 -8.10 20.84 36.95
CA LEU A 158 -8.51 22.22 37.22
C LEU A 158 -9.53 22.33 38.34
N VAL A 159 -10.50 21.42 38.42
CA VAL A 159 -11.50 21.38 39.50
C VAL A 159 -10.84 21.13 40.85
N LEU A 160 -9.96 20.15 40.95
CA LEU A 160 -9.25 19.84 42.19
C LEU A 160 -8.25 20.94 42.59
N ALA A 161 -7.60 21.56 41.62
CA ALA A 161 -6.74 22.71 41.84
C ALA A 161 -7.55 23.93 42.35
N ALA A 162 -8.72 24.19 41.76
CA ALA A 162 -9.61 25.26 42.22
C ALA A 162 -10.16 25.00 43.63
N ALA A 163 -10.44 23.74 43.98
CA ALA A 163 -10.82 23.34 45.34
C ALA A 163 -9.69 23.56 46.34
N ALA A 164 -8.44 23.47 45.92
CA ALA A 164 -7.30 23.89 46.77
C ALA A 164 -7.22 25.41 46.88
N HIS A 165 -7.16 26.10 45.74
CA HIS A 165 -7.30 27.57 45.66
C HIS A 165 -7.43 28.01 44.17
N PRO A 166 -8.24 29.06 43.87
CA PRO A 166 -8.40 29.56 42.47
C PRO A 166 -7.07 29.94 41.81
N PHE A 167 -6.11 30.49 42.51
CA PHE A 167 -4.78 30.81 41.95
C PHE A 167 -4.01 29.58 41.51
N ALA A 168 -4.19 28.45 42.17
CA ALA A 168 -3.60 27.19 41.73
C ALA A 168 -4.19 26.72 40.37
N ALA A 169 -5.50 26.82 40.21
CA ALA A 169 -6.16 26.53 38.97
C ALA A 169 -5.74 27.46 37.83
N LEU A 170 -5.57 28.75 38.09
CA LEU A 170 -5.04 29.71 37.10
C LEU A 170 -3.59 29.37 36.70
N GLY A 171 -2.71 29.05 37.66
CA GLY A 171 -1.33 28.65 37.37
C GLY A 171 -1.25 27.40 36.51
N ILE A 172 -2.05 26.36 36.84
CA ILE A 172 -2.11 25.11 36.08
C ILE A 172 -2.75 25.34 34.70
N GLY A 173 -3.86 26.09 34.61
CA GLY A 173 -4.49 26.42 33.35
C GLY A 173 -3.59 27.20 32.41
N GLY A 174 -2.83 28.17 32.94
CA GLY A 174 -1.81 28.91 32.20
C GLY A 174 -0.71 28.01 31.63
N THR A 175 -0.21 27.08 32.45
CA THR A 175 0.80 26.10 31.98
C THR A 175 0.24 25.11 30.96
N MET A 176 -1.04 24.69 31.06
CA MET A 176 -1.70 23.89 30.03
C MET A 176 -1.81 24.65 28.70
N ALA A 177 -2.21 25.92 28.73
CA ALA A 177 -2.25 26.76 27.54
C ALA A 177 -0.85 26.93 26.92
N LEU A 178 0.16 27.19 27.76
CA LEU A 178 1.56 27.28 27.33
C LEU A 178 2.07 25.97 26.71
N ALA A 179 1.72 24.83 27.32
CA ALA A 179 2.05 23.49 26.78
C ALA A 179 1.47 23.31 25.37
N MET A 180 0.19 23.63 25.16
CA MET A 180 -0.49 23.51 23.86
C MET A 180 0.13 24.44 22.81
N LEU A 181 0.40 25.70 23.16
CA LEU A 181 1.04 26.67 22.27
C LEU A 181 2.45 26.23 21.84
N GLY A 182 3.27 25.81 22.80
CA GLY A 182 4.64 25.35 22.52
C GLY A 182 4.66 24.09 21.66
N LEU A 183 3.78 23.12 21.92
CA LEU A 183 3.66 21.92 21.10
C LEU A 183 3.14 22.22 19.70
N HIS A 184 2.22 23.18 19.54
CA HIS A 184 1.79 23.63 18.23
C HIS A 184 2.97 24.25 17.43
N TRP A 185 3.77 25.08 18.06
CA TRP A 185 4.95 25.69 17.42
C TRP A 185 6.04 24.66 17.09
N LEU A 186 6.37 23.77 18.03
CA LEU A 186 7.34 22.70 17.82
C LEU A 186 6.89 21.69 16.78
N GLY A 187 5.59 21.38 16.71
CA GLY A 187 5.01 20.48 15.73
C GLY A 187 5.26 20.90 14.29
N ARG A 188 5.32 22.22 14.04
CA ARG A 188 5.68 22.76 12.72
C ARG A 188 7.12 22.43 12.29
N ARG A 189 7.99 22.04 13.21
CA ARG A 189 9.37 21.58 12.94
C ARG A 189 9.47 20.07 12.86
N VAL A 190 8.68 19.34 13.64
CA VAL A 190 8.67 17.86 13.65
C VAL A 190 8.09 17.29 12.36
N ALA A 191 6.99 17.86 11.86
CA ALA A 191 6.31 17.35 10.67
C ALA A 191 7.21 17.32 9.41
N PRO A 192 7.93 18.42 9.03
CA PRO A 192 8.82 18.38 7.88
C PRO A 192 10.03 17.47 8.08
N ALA A 193 10.55 17.36 9.31
CA ALA A 193 11.64 16.43 9.64
C ALA A 193 11.22 14.96 9.44
N GLY A 194 10.02 14.59 9.89
CA GLY A 194 9.45 13.28 9.65
C GLY A 194 9.24 12.98 8.16
N ALA A 195 8.73 13.94 7.39
CA ALA A 195 8.57 13.81 5.94
C ALA A 195 9.92 13.62 5.22
N ALA A 196 10.97 14.32 5.65
CA ALA A 196 12.32 14.16 5.10
C ALA A 196 12.87 12.74 5.34
N VAL A 197 12.65 12.15 6.54
CA VAL A 197 13.04 10.76 6.83
C VAL A 197 12.29 9.78 5.94
N GLN A 198 10.99 9.96 5.73
CA GLN A 198 10.21 9.08 4.84
C GLN A 198 10.72 9.14 3.39
N THR A 199 11.01 10.34 2.89
CA THR A 199 11.54 10.53 1.55
C THR A 199 12.93 9.88 1.40
N ALA A 200 13.84 10.12 2.34
CA ALA A 200 15.19 9.56 2.31
C ALA A 200 15.17 8.02 2.47
N SER A 201 14.29 7.49 3.32
CA SER A 201 14.08 6.03 3.48
C SER A 201 13.57 5.40 2.19
N GLY A 202 12.61 6.03 1.51
CA GLY A 202 12.12 5.58 0.21
C GLY A 202 13.21 5.55 -0.86
N GLN A 203 14.05 6.60 -0.92
CA GLN A 203 15.19 6.67 -1.85
C GLN A 203 16.22 5.56 -1.58
N LEU A 204 16.55 5.31 -0.31
CA LEU A 204 17.47 4.24 0.06
C LEU A 204 16.91 2.85 -0.31
N LYS A 205 15.64 2.57 -0.01
CA LYS A 205 14.99 1.32 -0.39
C LYS A 205 14.99 1.10 -1.90
N ALA A 206 14.64 2.14 -2.67
CA ALA A 206 14.67 2.08 -4.13
C ALA A 206 16.09 1.80 -4.65
N ARG A 207 17.11 2.49 -4.10
CA ARG A 207 18.50 2.28 -4.50
C ARG A 207 19.01 0.88 -4.18
N LEU A 208 18.74 0.39 -2.98
CA LEU A 208 19.11 -0.97 -2.57
C LEU A 208 18.41 -2.04 -3.42
N SER A 209 17.16 -1.82 -3.83
CA SER A 209 16.45 -2.73 -4.73
C SER A 209 17.13 -2.82 -6.10
N VAL A 210 17.58 -1.69 -6.66
CA VAL A 210 18.33 -1.66 -7.93
C VAL A 210 19.68 -2.38 -7.80
N VAL A 211 20.43 -2.09 -6.73
CA VAL A 211 21.72 -2.72 -6.45
C VAL A 211 21.56 -4.24 -6.27
N ALA A 212 20.55 -4.67 -5.53
CA ALA A 212 20.26 -6.09 -5.32
C ALA A 212 19.88 -6.80 -6.62
N ALA A 213 19.08 -6.17 -7.48
CA ALA A 213 18.70 -6.73 -8.78
C ALA A 213 19.91 -6.84 -9.74
N ALA A 214 20.87 -5.93 -9.65
CA ALA A 214 22.10 -5.91 -10.45
C ALA A 214 23.28 -6.65 -9.79
N ALA A 215 23.06 -7.39 -8.69
CA ALA A 215 24.14 -8.04 -7.94
C ALA A 215 24.99 -9.00 -8.79
N PRO A 216 24.45 -9.82 -9.72
CA PRO A 216 25.26 -10.66 -10.59
C PRO A 216 26.22 -9.86 -11.49
N GLU A 217 25.73 -8.77 -12.09
CA GLU A 217 26.51 -7.89 -12.95
C GLU A 217 27.59 -7.14 -12.16
N LEU A 218 27.22 -6.59 -11.00
CA LEU A 218 28.16 -5.91 -10.11
C LEU A 218 29.32 -6.83 -9.72
N ARG A 219 29.01 -8.09 -9.42
CA ARG A 219 30.01 -9.10 -9.09
C ARG A 219 30.87 -9.49 -10.27
N ALA A 220 30.26 -9.63 -11.46
CA ALA A 220 30.98 -9.95 -12.69
C ALA A 220 32.00 -8.87 -13.08
N TYR A 221 31.71 -7.61 -12.75
CA TYR A 221 32.60 -6.48 -13.04
C TYR A 221 33.45 -6.04 -11.84
N GLY A 222 33.36 -6.70 -10.68
CA GLY A 222 34.10 -6.33 -9.46
C GLY A 222 33.73 -4.96 -8.91
N LEU A 223 32.45 -4.57 -9.03
CA LEU A 223 31.93 -3.24 -8.66
C LEU A 223 31.24 -3.21 -7.29
N GLU A 224 31.43 -4.22 -6.43
CA GLU A 224 30.78 -4.30 -5.11
C GLU A 224 31.17 -3.12 -4.23
N ALA A 225 32.44 -2.71 -4.24
CA ALA A 225 32.90 -1.55 -3.47
C ALA A 225 32.25 -0.24 -3.95
N TRP A 226 32.09 -0.07 -5.26
CA TRP A 226 31.37 1.07 -5.84
C TRP A 226 29.91 1.07 -5.41
N ALA A 227 29.22 -0.05 -5.50
CA ALA A 227 27.82 -0.18 -5.11
C ALA A 227 27.61 0.10 -3.61
N ALA A 228 28.53 -0.36 -2.77
CA ALA A 228 28.53 -0.07 -1.34
C ALA A 228 28.73 1.44 -1.06
N ALA A 229 29.68 2.08 -1.75
CA ALA A 229 29.91 3.52 -1.59
C ALA A 229 28.73 4.36 -2.08
N ASP A 230 28.10 3.98 -3.19
CA ASP A 230 26.89 4.63 -3.71
C ASP A 230 25.72 4.50 -2.74
N ALA A 231 25.45 3.30 -2.22
CA ALA A 231 24.43 3.07 -1.20
C ALA A 231 24.70 3.86 0.10
N ALA A 232 25.97 3.96 0.51
CA ALA A 232 26.38 4.74 1.69
C ALA A 232 26.02 6.22 1.54
N THR A 233 26.21 6.83 0.34
CA THR A 233 25.85 8.24 0.12
C THR A 233 24.35 8.52 0.33
N VAL A 234 23.50 7.56 -0.04
CA VAL A 234 22.06 7.68 0.17
C VAL A 234 21.69 7.39 1.64
N ALA A 235 22.39 6.45 2.29
CA ALA A 235 22.23 6.15 3.70
C ALA A 235 22.61 7.37 4.58
N ASP A 236 23.66 8.10 4.24
CA ASP A 236 24.09 9.32 4.96
C ASP A 236 23.01 10.43 4.93
N ARG A 237 22.26 10.53 3.82
CA ARG A 237 21.10 11.45 3.74
C ARG A 237 20.00 11.04 4.71
N LEU A 238 19.71 9.74 4.78
CA LEU A 238 18.74 9.21 5.74
C LEU A 238 19.19 9.46 7.18
N ASP A 239 20.46 9.24 7.49
CA ASP A 239 21.01 9.49 8.83
C ASP A 239 20.96 10.96 9.21
N THR A 240 21.25 11.87 8.27
CA THR A 240 21.11 13.30 8.48
C THR A 240 19.66 13.69 8.76
N ALA A 241 18.70 13.16 7.99
CA ALA A 241 17.28 13.38 8.22
C ALA A 241 16.82 12.82 9.58
N ARG A 242 17.28 11.63 9.97
CA ARG A 242 17.00 11.01 11.28
C ARG A 242 17.55 11.82 12.44
N ARG A 243 18.77 12.36 12.32
CA ARG A 243 19.34 13.25 13.37
C ARG A 243 18.51 14.53 13.52
N ALA A 244 18.07 15.13 12.42
CA ALA A 244 17.18 16.30 12.45
C ALA A 244 15.83 15.97 13.10
N GLN A 245 15.24 14.82 12.79
CA GLN A 245 14.01 14.34 13.42
C GLN A 245 14.23 14.11 14.93
N ALA A 246 15.27 13.39 15.32
CA ALA A 246 15.59 13.13 16.73
C ALA A 246 15.81 14.42 17.53
N ALA A 247 16.48 15.43 16.95
CA ALA A 247 16.64 16.73 17.58
C ALA A 247 15.30 17.46 17.78
N ALA A 248 14.40 17.41 16.77
CA ALA A 248 13.07 18.00 16.85
C ALA A 248 12.19 17.28 17.91
N GLU A 249 12.22 15.95 17.94
CA GLU A 249 11.52 15.14 18.96
C GLU A 249 12.10 15.36 20.35
N GLY A 250 13.43 15.46 20.48
CA GLY A 250 14.10 15.81 21.73
C GLY A 250 13.68 17.17 22.29
N ALA A 251 13.50 18.16 21.40
CA ALA A 251 12.96 19.47 21.79
C ALA A 251 11.52 19.39 22.31
N VAL A 252 10.68 18.53 21.71
CA VAL A 252 9.32 18.27 22.20
C VAL A 252 9.35 17.65 23.60
N VAL A 253 10.20 16.63 23.82
CA VAL A 253 10.32 15.97 25.13
C VAL A 253 10.85 16.96 26.20
N ALA A 254 11.85 17.76 25.87
CA ALA A 254 12.37 18.79 26.77
C ALA A 254 11.27 19.82 27.14
N TRP A 255 10.50 20.28 26.15
CA TRP A 255 9.37 21.16 26.37
C TRP A 255 8.33 20.55 27.30
N GLN A 256 7.94 19.29 27.05
CA GLN A 256 6.97 18.57 27.88
C GLN A 256 7.43 18.49 29.33
N THR A 257 8.67 18.10 29.55
CA THR A 257 9.23 18.02 30.90
C THR A 257 9.23 19.38 31.60
N THR A 258 9.59 20.44 30.87
CA THR A 258 9.59 21.81 31.38
C THR A 258 8.21 22.27 31.83
N VAL A 259 7.21 22.13 30.94
CA VAL A 259 5.82 22.57 31.26
C VAL A 259 5.18 21.71 32.35
N THR A 260 5.55 20.43 32.47
CA THR A 260 5.11 19.56 33.57
C THR A 260 5.68 20.03 34.91
N GLY A 261 6.97 20.39 34.94
CA GLY A 261 7.58 21.00 36.11
C GLY A 261 6.96 22.35 36.48
N LEU A 262 6.73 23.21 35.47
CA LEU A 262 6.06 24.51 35.68
C LEU A 262 4.64 24.35 36.22
N ALA A 263 3.90 23.31 35.83
CA ALA A 263 2.57 23.05 36.34
C ALA A 263 2.57 22.63 37.80
N ALA A 264 3.56 21.81 38.21
CA ALA A 264 3.76 21.46 39.63
C ALA A 264 4.06 22.69 40.48
N VAL A 265 5.00 23.54 40.02
CA VAL A 265 5.35 24.78 40.70
C VAL A 265 4.19 25.77 40.71
N GLY A 266 3.51 25.95 39.58
CA GLY A 266 2.35 26.84 39.46
C GLY A 266 1.18 26.44 40.36
N GLY A 267 0.91 25.13 40.47
CA GLY A 267 -0.07 24.58 41.40
C GLY A 267 0.31 24.80 42.85
N LEU A 268 1.57 24.49 43.22
CA LEU A 268 2.09 24.67 44.55
C LEU A 268 2.10 26.14 44.99
N VAL A 269 2.71 27.01 44.21
CA VAL A 269 2.83 28.46 44.49
C VAL A 269 1.47 29.12 44.51
N GLY A 270 0.60 28.82 43.53
CA GLY A 270 -0.75 29.37 43.49
C GLY A 270 -1.61 28.99 44.73
N ALA A 271 -1.47 27.74 45.19
CA ALA A 271 -2.18 27.29 46.41
C ALA A 271 -1.60 27.96 47.67
N THR A 272 -0.28 28.02 47.83
CA THR A 272 0.38 28.60 49.00
C THR A 272 0.19 30.11 49.10
N LEU A 273 0.29 30.86 47.97
CA LEU A 273 -0.01 32.29 47.93
C LEU A 273 -1.49 32.59 48.24
N GLY A 274 -2.39 31.67 47.94
CA GLY A 274 -3.79 31.75 48.31
C GLY A 274 -4.09 31.39 49.75
N GLY A 275 -3.11 30.98 50.55
CA GLY A 275 -3.31 30.59 51.95
C GLY A 275 -3.88 29.17 52.13
N ALA A 276 -3.82 28.32 51.11
CA ALA A 276 -4.19 26.92 51.24
C ALA A 276 -3.27 26.16 52.19
N SER A 277 -3.81 25.14 52.87
CA SER A 277 -2.99 24.25 53.70
C SER A 277 -1.96 23.50 52.89
N LEU A 278 -0.82 23.11 53.51
CA LEU A 278 0.25 22.37 52.83
C LEU A 278 -0.23 21.07 52.14
N PRO A 279 -1.13 20.27 52.73
CA PRO A 279 -1.71 19.12 52.02
C PRO A 279 -2.45 19.50 50.76
N MET A 280 -3.22 20.61 50.78
CA MET A 280 -3.93 21.09 49.58
C MET A 280 -2.97 21.66 48.54
N ALA A 281 -1.89 22.28 48.94
CA ALA A 281 -0.84 22.75 48.07
C ALA A 281 -0.09 21.57 47.39
N ALA A 282 0.17 20.51 48.13
CA ALA A 282 0.73 19.27 47.58
C ALA A 282 -0.23 18.57 46.59
N LEU A 283 -1.53 18.55 46.91
CA LEU A 283 -2.55 18.09 45.98
C LEU A 283 -2.50 18.90 44.68
N ALA A 284 -2.53 20.25 44.77
CA ALA A 284 -2.52 21.14 43.61
C ALA A 284 -1.28 20.93 42.73
N ALA A 285 -0.11 20.74 43.33
CA ALA A 285 1.11 20.45 42.61
C ALA A 285 1.02 19.16 41.77
N LEU A 286 0.52 18.06 42.35
CA LEU A 286 0.46 16.77 41.70
C LEU A 286 -0.69 16.64 40.69
N VAL A 287 -1.84 17.30 40.92
CA VAL A 287 -2.87 17.36 39.87
C VAL A 287 -2.45 18.24 38.70
N GLY A 288 -1.58 19.23 38.92
CA GLY A 288 -0.99 20.03 37.84
C GLY A 288 -0.14 19.19 36.89
N VAL A 289 0.71 18.32 37.43
CA VAL A 289 1.52 17.37 36.62
C VAL A 289 0.63 16.53 35.70
N THR A 290 -0.35 15.84 36.27
CA THR A 290 -1.21 14.93 35.50
C THR A 290 -2.14 15.65 34.53
N GLY A 291 -2.58 16.86 34.89
CA GLY A 291 -3.41 17.68 34.01
C GLY A 291 -2.67 18.16 32.76
N VAL A 292 -1.42 18.59 32.92
CA VAL A 292 -0.56 18.97 31.78
C VAL A 292 -0.20 17.76 30.94
N GLU A 293 0.06 16.58 31.53
CA GLU A 293 0.26 15.34 30.77
C GLU A 293 -0.92 15.00 29.85
N ALA A 294 -2.16 15.21 30.31
CA ALA A 294 -3.36 15.02 29.50
C ALA A 294 -3.40 16.01 28.32
N ALA A 295 -3.03 17.28 28.54
CA ALA A 295 -2.95 18.30 27.48
C ALA A 295 -1.88 17.97 26.44
N VAL A 296 -0.71 17.55 26.89
CA VAL A 296 0.40 17.07 26.03
C VAL A 296 -0.02 15.86 25.21
N GLY A 297 -0.72 14.90 25.82
CA GLY A 297 -1.25 13.72 25.13
C GLY A 297 -2.16 14.05 23.95
N LEU A 298 -3.02 15.07 24.08
CA LEU A 298 -3.85 15.55 22.96
C LEU A 298 -3.00 16.20 21.87
N ALA A 299 -2.06 17.07 22.22
CA ALA A 299 -1.22 17.73 21.23
C ALA A 299 -0.38 16.73 20.42
N GLN A 300 0.16 15.70 21.05
CA GLN A 300 0.84 14.59 20.37
C GLN A 300 -0.12 13.83 19.45
N ALA A 301 -1.36 13.56 19.89
CA ALA A 301 -2.37 12.90 19.07
C ALA A 301 -2.70 13.71 17.80
N VAL A 302 -2.79 15.05 17.91
CA VAL A 302 -3.01 15.95 16.77
C VAL A 302 -1.84 15.91 15.78
N LEU A 303 -0.58 15.94 16.28
CA LEU A 303 0.62 15.85 15.44
C LEU A 303 0.69 14.52 14.68
N GLN A 304 0.44 13.40 15.36
CA GLN A 304 0.45 12.07 14.74
C GLN A 304 -0.71 11.88 13.76
N ARG A 305 -1.85 12.50 14.03
CA ARG A 305 -2.98 12.51 13.10
C ARG A 305 -2.64 13.22 11.80
N GLY A 306 -1.95 14.35 11.84
CA GLY A 306 -1.49 15.05 10.63
C GLY A 306 -0.59 14.20 9.74
N ALA A 307 0.32 13.42 10.34
CA ALA A 307 1.16 12.48 9.61
C ALA A 307 0.34 11.34 8.97
N ALA A 308 -0.65 10.81 9.69
CA ALA A 308 -1.54 9.76 9.18
C ALA A 308 -2.46 10.28 8.06
N GLU A 309 -2.93 11.53 8.16
CA GLU A 309 -3.72 12.19 7.09
C GLU A 309 -2.89 12.40 5.83
N ALA A 310 -1.61 12.77 5.94
CA ALA A 310 -0.70 12.85 4.80
C ALA A 310 -0.47 11.47 4.15
N GLY A 311 -0.38 10.39 4.94
CA GLY A 311 -0.35 9.01 4.44
C GLY A 311 -1.64 8.65 3.70
N LEU A 312 -2.79 9.05 4.24
CA LEU A 312 -4.10 8.85 3.61
C LEU A 312 -4.17 9.54 2.23
N ASP A 313 -3.66 10.76 2.11
CA ASP A 313 -3.64 11.49 0.83
C ASP A 313 -2.75 10.82 -0.20
N ARG A 314 -1.57 10.29 0.21
CA ARG A 314 -0.70 9.51 -0.67
C ARG A 314 -1.37 8.20 -1.13
N LEU A 315 -2.06 7.49 -0.23
CA LEU A 315 -2.81 6.28 -0.56
C LEU A 315 -4.02 6.59 -1.46
N GLN A 316 -4.72 7.70 -1.22
CA GLN A 316 -5.81 8.15 -2.08
C GLN A 316 -5.30 8.49 -3.49
N ALA A 317 -4.19 9.22 -3.62
CA ALA A 317 -3.56 9.49 -4.89
C ALA A 317 -3.09 8.20 -5.61
N LEU A 318 -2.68 7.19 -4.84
CA LEU A 318 -2.33 5.88 -5.36
C LEU A 318 -3.57 5.08 -5.80
N ALA A 319 -4.68 5.18 -5.09
CA ALA A 319 -5.93 4.47 -5.39
C ALA A 319 -6.81 5.20 -6.41
N ASP A 320 -6.56 6.50 -6.66
CA ASP A 320 -7.29 7.26 -7.65
C ASP A 320 -6.84 6.83 -9.06
N PRO A 321 -7.73 6.28 -9.89
CA PRO A 321 -7.39 5.81 -11.23
C PRO A 321 -6.98 6.95 -12.19
N GLY A 322 -6.97 8.22 -11.72
CA GLY A 322 -6.78 9.38 -12.58
C GLY A 322 -8.03 9.65 -13.45
N ALA A 323 -7.87 10.48 -14.47
CA ALA A 323 -8.96 10.81 -15.40
C ALA A 323 -9.38 9.62 -16.30
N GLU A 324 -8.63 8.53 -16.26
CA GLU A 324 -8.86 7.34 -17.08
C GLU A 324 -9.77 6.33 -16.35
N ARG A 325 -11.04 6.65 -16.35
CA ARG A 325 -12.09 5.63 -16.26
C ARG A 325 -11.94 4.70 -17.45
N ASP A 326 -12.26 3.41 -17.29
CA ASP A 326 -12.55 2.56 -18.47
C ASP A 326 -13.60 3.34 -19.27
N PRO A 327 -13.23 4.03 -20.37
CA PRO A 327 -14.14 4.94 -21.06
C PRO A 327 -15.22 4.19 -21.81
N GLY A 328 -15.15 2.85 -21.79
CA GLY A 328 -16.03 1.98 -22.53
C GLY A 328 -17.47 2.00 -22.03
N ASP A 329 -18.39 1.92 -22.96
CA ASP A 329 -19.81 1.74 -22.70
C ASP A 329 -20.05 0.26 -22.36
N PRO A 330 -20.51 -0.08 -21.14
CA PRO A 330 -20.76 -1.46 -20.74
C PRO A 330 -21.90 -2.12 -21.53
N THR A 331 -22.70 -1.35 -22.27
CA THR A 331 -23.77 -1.86 -23.13
C THR A 331 -23.26 -2.28 -24.51
N LEU A 332 -22.05 -1.86 -24.90
CA LEU A 332 -21.46 -2.22 -26.17
C LEU A 332 -20.68 -3.53 -26.05
N ALA A 333 -20.96 -4.44 -26.94
CA ALA A 333 -20.19 -5.66 -27.14
C ALA A 333 -19.77 -5.75 -28.62
N PRO A 334 -18.60 -6.36 -28.91
CA PRO A 334 -18.20 -6.63 -30.29
C PRO A 334 -19.21 -7.57 -30.98
N ASP A 335 -19.63 -7.25 -32.21
CA ASP A 335 -20.39 -8.17 -33.03
C ASP A 335 -19.44 -9.13 -33.75
N GLY A 336 -19.17 -10.26 -33.10
CA GLY A 336 -18.19 -11.24 -33.54
C GLY A 336 -16.73 -10.86 -33.23
N ALA A 337 -15.80 -11.49 -33.96
CA ALA A 337 -14.37 -11.38 -33.69
C ALA A 337 -13.57 -10.75 -34.85
N ALA A 338 -14.23 -10.07 -35.78
CA ALA A 338 -13.54 -9.38 -36.86
C ALA A 338 -12.75 -8.17 -36.35
N LEU A 339 -11.54 -7.97 -36.87
CA LEU A 339 -10.67 -6.84 -36.56
C LEU A 339 -10.53 -5.96 -37.79
N GLU A 340 -10.91 -4.69 -37.68
CA GLU A 340 -10.56 -3.69 -38.67
C GLU A 340 -9.42 -2.84 -38.13
N LEU A 341 -8.32 -2.85 -38.85
CA LEU A 341 -7.11 -2.16 -38.49
C LEU A 341 -6.98 -0.94 -39.39
N GLY A 342 -6.66 0.22 -38.88
CA GLY A 342 -6.68 1.49 -39.61
C GLY A 342 -5.83 1.53 -40.90
N TRP A 343 -5.06 0.48 -41.18
CA TRP A 343 -4.21 0.29 -42.34
C TRP A 343 -4.58 -0.93 -43.19
N THR A 344 -5.68 -1.64 -42.89
CA THR A 344 -6.18 -2.76 -43.70
C THR A 344 -7.39 -2.34 -44.55
N ALA A 345 -7.45 -2.78 -45.81
CA ALA A 345 -8.58 -2.51 -46.69
C ALA A 345 -9.80 -3.37 -46.36
N ALA A 346 -9.65 -4.46 -45.64
CA ALA A 346 -10.69 -5.39 -45.24
C ALA A 346 -10.50 -5.85 -43.79
N ALA A 347 -11.64 -6.20 -43.17
CA ALA A 347 -11.63 -6.78 -41.83
C ALA A 347 -10.90 -8.13 -41.82
N LEU A 348 -10.06 -8.34 -40.81
CA LEU A 348 -9.41 -9.62 -40.56
C LEU A 348 -10.27 -10.41 -39.56
N ALA A 349 -10.74 -11.59 -39.97
CA ALA A 349 -11.54 -12.47 -39.11
C ALA A 349 -10.83 -13.80 -38.84
N PRO A 350 -11.02 -14.46 -37.68
CA PRO A 350 -10.52 -15.81 -37.49
C PRO A 350 -11.04 -16.77 -38.58
N PRO A 351 -10.21 -17.67 -39.10
CA PRO A 351 -8.86 -18.03 -38.66
C PRO A 351 -7.74 -17.25 -39.38
N GLY A 352 -7.96 -16.00 -39.79
CA GLY A 352 -6.96 -15.17 -40.47
C GLY A 352 -5.72 -14.94 -39.60
N ARG A 353 -4.56 -14.81 -40.21
CA ARG A 353 -3.27 -14.71 -39.51
C ARG A 353 -2.45 -13.56 -40.05
N LEU A 354 -2.01 -12.69 -39.13
CA LEU A 354 -1.26 -11.47 -39.41
C LEU A 354 0.09 -11.50 -38.70
N ALA A 355 1.18 -11.28 -39.45
CA ALA A 355 2.48 -11.02 -38.85
C ALA A 355 2.82 -9.53 -38.88
N LEU A 356 3.28 -8.99 -37.76
CA LEU A 356 3.86 -7.66 -37.63
C LEU A 356 5.39 -7.79 -37.62
N VAL A 357 6.04 -7.26 -38.65
CA VAL A 357 7.50 -7.34 -38.81
C VAL A 357 8.05 -5.93 -38.95
N GLY A 358 9.19 -5.62 -38.35
CA GLY A 358 9.82 -4.30 -38.44
C GLY A 358 10.93 -4.13 -37.41
N PRO A 359 11.71 -3.06 -37.46
CA PRO A 359 12.83 -2.81 -36.54
C PRO A 359 12.39 -2.81 -35.07
N SER A 360 13.33 -3.10 -34.15
CA SER A 360 13.07 -2.91 -32.72
C SER A 360 12.79 -1.44 -32.43
N GLY A 361 11.86 -1.18 -31.49
CA GLY A 361 11.47 0.18 -31.11
C GLY A 361 10.49 0.88 -32.05
N CYS A 362 10.12 0.32 -33.21
CA CYS A 362 9.16 0.97 -34.14
C CYS A 362 7.70 0.98 -33.62
N GLY A 363 7.41 0.29 -32.52
CA GLY A 363 6.14 0.39 -31.80
C GLY A 363 5.16 -0.77 -31.98
N LYS A 364 5.61 -1.93 -32.45
CA LYS A 364 4.77 -3.14 -32.60
C LYS A 364 4.08 -3.56 -31.30
N THR A 365 4.86 -3.72 -30.24
CA THR A 365 4.33 -4.07 -28.90
C THR A 365 3.37 -3.01 -28.38
N SER A 366 3.71 -1.72 -28.49
CA SER A 366 2.80 -0.64 -28.08
C SER A 366 1.49 -0.63 -28.84
N TRP A 367 1.49 -1.00 -30.12
CA TRP A 367 0.28 -1.13 -30.94
C TRP A 367 -0.58 -2.31 -30.45
N VAL A 368 0.04 -3.47 -30.18
CA VAL A 368 -0.66 -4.62 -29.58
C VAL A 368 -1.22 -4.26 -28.20
N GLU A 369 -0.46 -3.57 -27.37
CA GLU A 369 -0.94 -3.12 -26.06
C GLU A 369 -2.15 -2.19 -26.16
N ARG A 370 -2.22 -1.31 -27.18
CA ARG A 370 -3.42 -0.49 -27.47
C ARG A 370 -4.59 -1.33 -27.96
N LEU A 371 -4.34 -2.30 -28.84
CA LEU A 371 -5.37 -3.25 -29.31
C LEU A 371 -5.99 -4.00 -28.13
N LEU A 372 -5.16 -4.46 -27.21
CA LEU A 372 -5.58 -5.15 -25.98
C LEU A 372 -6.20 -4.21 -24.93
N GLY A 373 -6.04 -2.89 -25.07
CA GLY A 373 -6.45 -1.90 -24.07
C GLY A 373 -5.57 -1.89 -22.82
N LEU A 374 -4.33 -2.35 -22.96
CA LEU A 374 -3.27 -2.21 -21.94
C LEU A 374 -2.63 -0.83 -21.97
N ARG A 375 -2.81 -0.10 -23.08
CA ARG A 375 -2.53 1.33 -23.25
C ARG A 375 -3.76 2.04 -23.80
N PRO A 376 -3.88 3.35 -23.61
CA PRO A 376 -4.95 4.13 -24.21
C PRO A 376 -4.98 3.93 -25.74
N PRO A 377 -6.11 3.50 -26.31
CA PRO A 377 -6.24 3.34 -27.75
C PRO A 377 -6.22 4.71 -28.43
N LEU A 378 -5.69 4.78 -29.65
CA LEU A 378 -5.82 5.96 -30.48
C LEU A 378 -7.16 5.91 -31.22
N ALA A 379 -7.84 7.06 -31.33
CA ALA A 379 -9.16 7.15 -31.92
C ALA A 379 -9.20 6.56 -33.35
N GLY A 380 -10.06 5.58 -33.56
CA GLY A 380 -10.25 4.91 -34.85
C GLY A 380 -9.06 4.06 -35.32
N GLU A 381 -8.10 3.71 -34.46
CA GLU A 381 -6.98 2.83 -34.81
C GLU A 381 -7.43 1.36 -34.97
N HIS A 382 -8.39 0.92 -34.15
CA HIS A 382 -8.88 -0.45 -34.12
C HIS A 382 -10.40 -0.49 -33.99
N LEU A 383 -11.07 -1.29 -34.83
CA LEU A 383 -12.46 -1.69 -34.61
C LEU A 383 -12.49 -3.20 -34.31
N LEU A 384 -13.21 -3.56 -33.27
CA LEU A 384 -13.40 -4.93 -32.79
C LEU A 384 -14.85 -5.31 -32.98
N GLY A 385 -15.16 -6.22 -33.94
CA GLY A 385 -16.53 -6.54 -34.29
C GLY A 385 -17.35 -5.29 -34.65
N GLY A 386 -16.79 -4.39 -35.48
CA GLY A 386 -17.44 -3.15 -35.90
C GLY A 386 -17.50 -2.03 -34.83
N VAL A 387 -17.04 -2.26 -33.60
CA VAL A 387 -17.05 -1.27 -32.54
C VAL A 387 -15.64 -0.73 -32.28
N ALA A 388 -15.50 0.60 -32.23
CA ALA A 388 -14.22 1.23 -31.97
C ALA A 388 -13.68 0.85 -30.58
N ARG A 389 -12.38 0.49 -30.49
CA ARG A 389 -11.73 -0.03 -29.27
C ARG A 389 -11.86 0.92 -28.08
N GLU A 390 -11.80 2.21 -28.32
CA GLU A 390 -11.95 3.25 -27.31
C GLU A 390 -13.36 3.35 -26.71
N ARG A 391 -14.35 2.74 -27.36
CA ARG A 391 -15.76 2.68 -26.89
C ARG A 391 -16.08 1.40 -26.14
N LEU A 392 -15.25 0.37 -26.27
CA LEU A 392 -15.43 -0.91 -25.56
C LEU A 392 -14.84 -0.82 -24.15
N THR A 393 -15.51 -1.47 -23.19
CA THR A 393 -14.89 -1.70 -21.90
C THR A 393 -13.60 -2.53 -22.06
N ARG A 394 -12.70 -2.41 -21.10
CA ARG A 394 -11.46 -3.20 -21.11
C ARG A 394 -11.77 -4.70 -21.19
N GLN A 395 -12.74 -5.17 -20.39
CA GLN A 395 -13.09 -6.58 -20.33
C GLN A 395 -13.65 -7.08 -21.67
N ALA A 396 -14.59 -6.38 -22.27
CA ALA A 396 -15.17 -6.75 -23.57
C ALA A 396 -14.11 -6.85 -24.68
N GLY A 397 -13.12 -5.96 -24.65
CA GLY A 397 -11.98 -6.04 -25.57
C GLY A 397 -11.05 -7.22 -25.26
N LEU A 398 -10.71 -7.46 -23.98
CA LEU A 398 -9.79 -8.53 -23.57
C LEU A 398 -10.37 -9.93 -23.82
N ASP A 399 -11.67 -10.10 -23.82
CA ASP A 399 -12.31 -11.42 -24.06
C ASP A 399 -12.08 -11.94 -25.50
N LEU A 400 -11.73 -11.05 -26.42
CA LEU A 400 -11.38 -11.44 -27.79
C LEU A 400 -9.95 -11.99 -27.93
N PHE A 401 -9.09 -11.80 -26.92
CA PHE A 401 -7.66 -12.07 -27.07
C PHE A 401 -7.09 -13.01 -25.99
N ALA A 402 -6.24 -13.94 -26.45
CA ALA A 402 -5.27 -14.66 -25.64
C ALA A 402 -3.88 -14.08 -25.94
N TYR A 403 -3.16 -13.58 -24.94
CA TYR A 403 -1.90 -12.84 -25.14
C TYR A 403 -0.72 -13.49 -24.45
N ALA A 404 0.38 -13.68 -25.18
CA ALA A 404 1.68 -13.97 -24.63
C ALA A 404 2.63 -12.80 -24.95
N ALA A 405 3.03 -12.08 -23.90
CA ALA A 405 3.94 -10.94 -24.00
C ALA A 405 5.39 -11.40 -24.22
N GLN A 406 6.25 -10.51 -24.73
CA GLN A 406 7.69 -10.76 -24.87
C GLN A 406 8.36 -10.96 -23.51
N ASP A 407 8.07 -10.10 -22.51
CA ASP A 407 8.57 -10.23 -21.13
C ASP A 407 7.49 -10.87 -20.24
N ILE A 408 7.61 -12.17 -20.05
CA ILE A 408 6.64 -12.96 -19.30
C ILE A 408 6.94 -12.90 -17.82
N ARG A 409 5.94 -12.49 -17.04
CA ARG A 409 5.97 -12.51 -15.57
C ARG A 409 5.33 -13.79 -15.05
N LEU A 410 6.07 -14.51 -14.21
CA LEU A 410 5.57 -15.68 -13.49
C LEU A 410 5.44 -15.37 -12.01
N PHE A 411 4.41 -15.92 -11.40
CA PHE A 411 4.23 -15.85 -9.96
C PHE A 411 5.13 -16.88 -9.28
N ASP A 412 5.62 -16.56 -8.09
CA ASP A 412 6.38 -17.48 -7.24
C ASP A 412 5.44 -18.55 -6.68
N SER A 413 5.17 -19.54 -7.51
CA SER A 413 4.22 -20.61 -7.26
C SER A 413 4.56 -21.81 -8.15
N THR A 414 3.62 -22.74 -8.32
CA THR A 414 3.81 -23.94 -9.15
C THR A 414 3.52 -23.68 -10.63
N VAL A 415 3.90 -24.61 -11.51
CA VAL A 415 3.51 -24.62 -12.93
C VAL A 415 1.97 -24.62 -13.06
N ARG A 416 1.29 -25.46 -12.28
CA ARG A 416 -0.19 -25.55 -12.23
C ARG A 416 -0.82 -24.18 -11.97
N GLU A 417 -0.43 -23.54 -10.88
CA GLU A 417 -1.01 -22.26 -10.46
C GLU A 417 -0.72 -21.15 -11.48
N ASN A 418 0.48 -21.13 -12.06
CA ASN A 418 0.79 -20.20 -13.13
C ASN A 418 -0.04 -20.40 -14.39
N LEU A 419 -0.37 -21.63 -14.75
CA LEU A 419 -1.23 -21.94 -15.89
C LEU A 419 -2.71 -21.64 -15.58
N ALA A 420 -3.17 -21.96 -14.38
CA ALA A 420 -4.54 -21.73 -13.91
C ALA A 420 -4.95 -20.24 -13.91
N LEU A 421 -4.00 -19.31 -13.98
CA LEU A 421 -4.30 -17.88 -14.14
C LEU A 421 -5.07 -17.57 -15.43
N ALA A 422 -4.90 -18.37 -16.47
CA ALA A 422 -5.60 -18.17 -17.74
C ALA A 422 -7.01 -18.80 -17.76
N ASP A 423 -7.17 -19.93 -17.09
CA ASP A 423 -8.43 -20.64 -16.89
C ASP A 423 -8.38 -21.40 -15.56
N PRO A 424 -8.95 -20.84 -14.47
CA PRO A 424 -8.96 -21.48 -13.15
C PRO A 424 -9.72 -22.81 -13.13
N ALA A 425 -10.59 -23.08 -14.11
CA ALA A 425 -11.36 -24.31 -14.23
C ALA A 425 -10.69 -25.37 -15.14
N ALA A 426 -9.48 -25.07 -15.64
CA ALA A 426 -8.78 -25.99 -16.53
C ALA A 426 -8.46 -27.33 -15.85
N SER A 427 -8.81 -28.44 -16.50
CA SER A 427 -8.45 -29.78 -16.03
C SER A 427 -6.95 -30.05 -16.19
N ASP A 428 -6.38 -30.95 -15.42
CA ASP A 428 -4.99 -31.41 -15.56
C ASP A 428 -4.67 -31.82 -17.00
N THR A 429 -5.59 -32.50 -17.66
CA THR A 429 -5.45 -32.87 -19.07
C THR A 429 -5.26 -31.65 -19.95
N ALA A 430 -6.05 -30.59 -19.74
CA ALA A 430 -5.90 -29.33 -20.50
C ALA A 430 -4.57 -28.63 -20.22
N LEU A 431 -4.10 -28.65 -18.98
CA LEU A 431 -2.80 -28.11 -18.59
C LEU A 431 -1.66 -28.87 -19.30
N TRP A 432 -1.71 -30.19 -19.33
CA TRP A 432 -0.70 -31.02 -20.02
C TRP A 432 -0.72 -30.80 -21.54
N VAL A 433 -1.88 -30.68 -22.16
CA VAL A 433 -2.02 -30.35 -23.60
C VAL A 433 -1.39 -29.00 -23.91
N ALA A 434 -1.65 -27.99 -23.07
CA ALA A 434 -1.06 -26.66 -23.27
C ALA A 434 0.48 -26.67 -23.12
N LEU A 435 1.01 -27.46 -22.18
CA LEU A 435 2.44 -27.68 -22.03
C LEU A 435 3.04 -28.46 -23.20
N GLU A 436 2.31 -29.41 -23.77
CA GLU A 436 2.74 -30.16 -24.94
C GLU A 436 2.80 -29.26 -26.18
N ASP A 437 1.78 -28.45 -26.41
CA ASP A 437 1.75 -27.46 -27.49
C ASP A 437 2.88 -26.42 -27.37
N ALA A 438 3.29 -26.10 -26.14
CA ALA A 438 4.43 -25.21 -25.86
C ALA A 438 5.79 -25.93 -25.82
N GLY A 439 5.85 -27.25 -26.05
CA GLY A 439 7.08 -28.06 -26.02
C GLY A 439 7.71 -28.19 -24.61
N LEU A 440 6.88 -28.14 -23.55
CA LEU A 440 7.34 -28.24 -22.16
C LEU A 440 6.91 -29.52 -21.44
N ALA A 441 6.00 -30.32 -22.02
CA ALA A 441 5.42 -31.48 -21.34
C ALA A 441 6.50 -32.48 -20.91
N THR A 442 7.46 -32.81 -21.76
CA THR A 442 8.56 -33.74 -21.45
C THR A 442 9.38 -33.27 -20.24
N ARG A 443 9.67 -31.96 -20.18
CA ARG A 443 10.43 -31.35 -19.07
C ARG A 443 9.72 -31.53 -17.72
N PHE A 444 8.40 -31.25 -17.68
CA PHE A 444 7.67 -31.32 -16.42
C PHE A 444 7.16 -32.72 -16.08
N ARG A 445 6.95 -33.61 -17.06
CA ARG A 445 6.71 -35.05 -16.79
C ARG A 445 7.92 -35.73 -16.17
N ALA A 446 9.15 -35.29 -16.51
CA ALA A 446 10.37 -35.77 -15.91
C ALA A 446 10.67 -35.15 -14.53
N ALA A 447 10.00 -34.07 -14.15
CA ALA A 447 10.16 -33.45 -12.84
C ALA A 447 9.42 -34.27 -11.76
N PRO A 448 9.99 -34.44 -10.55
CA PRO A 448 9.39 -35.26 -9.48
C PRO A 448 7.97 -34.81 -9.08
N LEU A 449 7.69 -33.50 -9.18
CA LEU A 449 6.40 -32.91 -8.76
C LEU A 449 5.48 -32.61 -9.97
N GLY A 450 5.87 -32.91 -11.19
CA GLY A 450 5.04 -32.69 -12.38
C GLY A 450 4.51 -31.26 -12.50
N LEU A 451 3.19 -31.09 -12.56
CA LEU A 451 2.51 -29.79 -12.59
C LEU A 451 2.73 -28.95 -11.32
N ASP A 452 3.02 -29.60 -10.21
CA ASP A 452 3.22 -28.93 -8.92
C ASP A 452 4.70 -28.53 -8.68
N THR A 453 5.52 -28.59 -9.73
CA THR A 453 6.92 -28.13 -9.72
C THR A 453 6.95 -26.61 -9.49
N PRO A 454 7.68 -26.11 -8.44
CA PRO A 454 7.84 -24.69 -8.19
C PRO A 454 8.65 -24.02 -9.31
N VAL A 455 8.20 -22.83 -9.75
CA VAL A 455 8.92 -22.07 -10.79
C VAL A 455 9.89 -21.03 -10.22
N GLY A 456 9.78 -20.74 -8.91
CA GLY A 456 10.57 -19.72 -8.20
C GLY A 456 10.17 -18.29 -8.54
N LEU A 457 10.77 -17.33 -7.84
CA LEU A 457 10.48 -15.91 -8.00
C LEU A 457 10.68 -15.48 -9.45
N ASN A 458 9.62 -15.01 -10.10
CA ASN A 458 9.59 -14.64 -11.52
C ASN A 458 10.15 -15.72 -12.47
N GLY A 459 9.95 -17.00 -12.10
CA GLY A 459 10.44 -18.12 -12.91
C GLY A 459 11.95 -18.34 -12.82
N GLY A 460 12.58 -17.96 -11.70
CA GLY A 460 14.03 -18.10 -11.51
C GLY A 460 14.56 -19.53 -11.54
N ALA A 461 13.69 -20.53 -11.33
CA ALA A 461 14.04 -21.96 -11.48
C ALA A 461 13.95 -22.47 -12.92
N LEU A 462 13.55 -21.63 -13.87
CA LEU A 462 13.39 -21.96 -15.29
C LEU A 462 14.43 -21.22 -16.15
N SER A 463 14.88 -21.85 -17.24
CA SER A 463 15.63 -21.16 -18.27
C SER A 463 14.79 -20.06 -18.94
N GLY A 464 15.41 -19.08 -19.59
CA GLY A 464 14.69 -18.02 -20.31
C GLY A 464 13.72 -18.56 -21.36
N GLY A 465 14.13 -19.61 -22.10
CA GLY A 465 13.28 -20.28 -23.08
C GLY A 465 12.13 -21.07 -22.44
N GLU A 466 12.35 -21.76 -21.31
CA GLU A 466 11.28 -22.46 -20.59
C GLU A 466 10.25 -21.47 -20.02
N ARG A 467 10.72 -20.34 -19.46
CA ARG A 467 9.85 -19.27 -18.93
C ARG A 467 8.94 -18.72 -20.03
N ARG A 468 9.51 -18.42 -21.20
CA ARG A 468 8.75 -17.91 -22.36
C ARG A 468 7.73 -18.93 -22.87
N ARG A 469 8.12 -20.20 -22.97
CA ARG A 469 7.20 -21.28 -23.36
C ARG A 469 6.10 -21.54 -22.31
N LEU A 470 6.36 -21.35 -21.03
CA LEU A 470 5.32 -21.45 -20.00
C LEU A 470 4.29 -20.33 -20.14
N GLY A 471 4.71 -19.12 -20.47
CA GLY A 471 3.79 -18.03 -20.80
C GLY A 471 2.97 -18.30 -22.09
N LEU A 472 3.58 -18.93 -23.08
CA LEU A 472 2.88 -19.38 -24.27
C LEU A 472 1.82 -20.45 -23.93
N ALA A 473 2.15 -21.45 -23.10
CA ALA A 473 1.19 -22.43 -22.60
C ALA A 473 0.03 -21.78 -21.84
N ARG A 474 0.31 -20.73 -21.04
CA ARG A 474 -0.71 -19.93 -20.38
C ARG A 474 -1.67 -19.28 -21.39
N ALA A 475 -1.16 -18.67 -22.46
CA ALA A 475 -1.99 -18.09 -23.51
C ALA A 475 -2.84 -19.14 -24.22
N TYR A 476 -2.32 -20.34 -24.40
CA TYR A 476 -3.07 -21.44 -25.02
C TYR A 476 -4.27 -21.92 -24.23
N LEU A 477 -4.30 -21.76 -22.93
CA LEU A 477 -5.43 -22.14 -22.07
C LEU A 477 -6.59 -21.15 -22.17
N ARG A 478 -6.33 -19.88 -22.49
CA ARG A 478 -7.39 -18.88 -22.62
C ARG A 478 -8.22 -19.13 -23.86
N ARG A 479 -9.54 -19.26 -23.67
CA ARG A 479 -10.51 -19.42 -24.75
C ARG A 479 -10.82 -18.06 -25.36
N ALA A 480 -10.13 -17.71 -26.42
CA ALA A 480 -10.36 -16.45 -27.15
C ALA A 480 -10.27 -16.69 -28.66
N PRO A 481 -11.01 -15.94 -29.48
CA PRO A 481 -10.98 -16.06 -30.95
C PRO A 481 -9.61 -15.67 -31.54
N TRP A 482 -8.84 -14.81 -30.87
CA TRP A 482 -7.53 -14.35 -31.31
C TRP A 482 -6.43 -14.76 -30.35
N LEU A 483 -5.34 -15.27 -30.92
CA LEU A 483 -4.08 -15.47 -30.22
C LEU A 483 -3.09 -14.38 -30.64
N VAL A 484 -2.56 -13.65 -29.66
CA VAL A 484 -1.60 -12.56 -29.86
C VAL A 484 -0.28 -12.98 -29.23
N LEU A 485 0.77 -13.08 -30.04
CA LEU A 485 2.09 -13.54 -29.59
C LEU A 485 3.14 -12.48 -29.92
N ASP A 486 3.94 -12.11 -28.91
CA ASP A 486 5.05 -11.19 -29.08
C ASP A 486 6.38 -11.95 -28.92
N GLU A 487 7.09 -12.15 -30.04
CA GLU A 487 8.37 -12.85 -30.15
C GLU A 487 8.40 -14.26 -29.49
N PRO A 488 7.45 -15.18 -29.82
CA PRO A 488 7.30 -16.44 -29.07
C PRO A 488 8.48 -17.41 -29.20
N THR A 489 9.35 -17.23 -30.19
CA THR A 489 10.49 -18.11 -30.47
C THR A 489 11.84 -17.45 -30.23
N GLU A 490 11.88 -16.21 -29.74
CA GLU A 490 13.13 -15.52 -29.45
C GLU A 490 13.91 -16.24 -28.34
N GLY A 491 15.22 -16.44 -28.56
CA GLY A 491 16.12 -17.11 -27.61
C GLY A 491 15.92 -18.62 -27.51
N LEU A 492 15.12 -19.24 -28.39
CA LEU A 492 15.05 -20.70 -28.51
C LEU A 492 16.09 -21.21 -29.53
N ASP A 493 16.59 -22.43 -29.29
CA ASP A 493 17.34 -23.15 -30.29
C ASP A 493 16.46 -23.50 -31.52
N ARG A 494 17.10 -23.79 -32.65
CA ARG A 494 16.39 -24.00 -33.93
C ARG A 494 15.38 -25.14 -33.89
N ASP A 495 15.67 -26.21 -33.18
CA ASP A 495 14.84 -27.42 -33.18
C ASP A 495 13.64 -27.21 -32.27
N THR A 496 13.83 -26.60 -31.08
CA THR A 496 12.76 -26.19 -30.22
C THR A 496 11.86 -25.13 -30.87
N ALA A 497 12.43 -24.15 -31.56
CA ALA A 497 11.66 -23.14 -32.30
C ALA A 497 10.79 -23.77 -33.40
N ARG A 498 11.35 -24.72 -34.19
CA ARG A 498 10.59 -25.47 -35.22
C ARG A 498 9.45 -26.27 -34.59
N LEU A 499 9.72 -26.98 -33.48
CA LEU A 499 8.69 -27.75 -32.76
C LEU A 499 7.53 -26.85 -32.30
N VAL A 500 7.86 -25.73 -31.65
CA VAL A 500 6.84 -24.77 -31.15
C VAL A 500 6.02 -24.19 -32.31
N LEU A 501 6.66 -23.79 -33.41
CA LEU A 501 5.95 -23.26 -34.58
C LEU A 501 5.07 -24.33 -35.26
N ALA A 502 5.50 -25.57 -35.36
CA ALA A 502 4.71 -26.67 -35.92
C ALA A 502 3.48 -26.96 -35.05
N ARG A 503 3.65 -27.03 -33.72
CA ARG A 503 2.56 -27.21 -32.77
C ARG A 503 1.59 -26.03 -32.80
N LEU A 504 2.09 -24.80 -32.87
CA LEU A 504 1.28 -23.60 -33.01
C LEU A 504 0.42 -23.65 -34.29
N ASP A 505 1.00 -24.02 -35.44
CA ASP A 505 0.26 -24.10 -36.70
C ASP A 505 -0.86 -25.18 -36.64
N GLN A 506 -0.54 -26.35 -36.09
CA GLN A 506 -1.52 -27.42 -35.88
C GLN A 506 -2.67 -26.94 -34.98
N ARG A 507 -2.35 -26.37 -33.84
CA ARG A 507 -3.33 -25.84 -32.89
C ARG A 507 -4.26 -24.79 -33.52
N LEU A 508 -3.69 -23.83 -34.25
CA LEU A 508 -4.47 -22.77 -34.90
C LEU A 508 -5.45 -23.33 -35.95
N ARG A 509 -5.08 -24.41 -36.65
CA ARG A 509 -6.00 -25.11 -37.59
C ARG A 509 -7.13 -25.83 -36.85
N GLU A 510 -6.78 -26.59 -35.81
CA GLU A 510 -7.74 -27.37 -35.03
C GLU A 510 -8.79 -26.48 -34.33
N ARG A 511 -8.33 -25.36 -33.77
CA ARG A 511 -9.20 -24.44 -33.03
C ARG A 511 -9.82 -23.34 -33.88
N ARG A 512 -9.47 -23.23 -35.15
CA ARG A 512 -9.89 -22.15 -36.08
C ARG A 512 -9.65 -20.76 -35.47
N GLN A 513 -8.56 -20.60 -34.71
CA GLN A 513 -8.20 -19.38 -33.99
C GLN A 513 -7.41 -18.46 -34.93
N GLY A 514 -7.69 -17.14 -34.88
CA GLY A 514 -6.89 -16.13 -35.56
C GLY A 514 -5.55 -15.90 -34.84
N LEU A 515 -4.54 -15.40 -35.57
CA LEU A 515 -3.22 -15.11 -35.04
C LEU A 515 -2.79 -13.68 -35.36
N ILE A 516 -2.30 -12.96 -34.34
CA ILE A 516 -1.50 -11.75 -34.49
C ILE A 516 -0.11 -12.08 -33.94
N LEU A 517 0.89 -12.05 -34.79
CA LEU A 517 2.26 -12.47 -34.45
C LEU A 517 3.24 -11.31 -34.65
N ILE A 518 3.85 -10.84 -33.58
CA ILE A 518 5.02 -9.97 -33.67
C ILE A 518 6.25 -10.88 -33.75
N THR A 519 7.07 -10.69 -34.80
CA THR A 519 8.28 -11.49 -34.94
C THR A 519 9.34 -10.86 -35.82
N HIS A 520 10.58 -11.16 -35.54
CA HIS A 520 11.74 -10.93 -36.42
C HIS A 520 12.15 -12.20 -37.21
N SER A 521 11.52 -13.34 -36.88
CA SER A 521 11.82 -14.62 -37.55
C SER A 521 11.06 -14.77 -38.85
N ALA A 522 11.76 -14.90 -39.96
CA ALA A 522 11.16 -15.18 -41.26
C ALA A 522 10.35 -16.51 -41.22
N ALA A 523 10.88 -17.54 -40.53
CA ALA A 523 10.18 -18.82 -40.38
C ALA A 523 8.86 -18.69 -39.64
N ALA A 524 8.80 -17.89 -38.58
CA ALA A 524 7.55 -17.63 -37.86
C ALA A 524 6.55 -16.82 -38.69
N ALA A 525 7.03 -15.83 -39.46
CA ALA A 525 6.17 -15.01 -40.32
C ALA A 525 5.48 -15.84 -41.44
N THR A 526 6.06 -16.95 -41.89
CA THR A 526 5.44 -17.85 -42.90
C THR A 526 4.18 -18.55 -42.39
N LEU A 527 3.93 -18.58 -41.07
CA LEU A 527 2.67 -19.07 -40.51
C LEU A 527 1.48 -18.16 -40.81
N CYS A 528 1.72 -16.92 -41.21
CA CYS A 528 0.69 -15.90 -41.40
C CYS A 528 0.30 -15.75 -42.87
N ASP A 529 -0.94 -15.31 -43.09
CA ASP A 529 -1.52 -15.07 -44.44
C ASP A 529 -1.14 -13.67 -44.95
N GLN A 530 -0.90 -12.75 -44.03
CA GLN A 530 -0.51 -11.37 -44.29
C GLN A 530 0.70 -10.97 -43.45
N ILE A 531 1.60 -10.20 -44.03
CA ILE A 531 2.74 -9.60 -43.34
C ILE A 531 2.58 -8.07 -43.41
N ALA A 532 2.54 -7.47 -42.26
CA ALA A 532 2.53 -6.03 -42.05
C ALA A 532 3.95 -5.56 -41.72
N GLY A 533 4.63 -5.03 -42.72
CA GLY A 533 5.95 -4.43 -42.56
C GLY A 533 5.82 -3.05 -41.90
N VAL A 534 6.23 -2.92 -40.65
CA VAL A 534 6.16 -1.65 -39.90
C VAL A 534 7.41 -0.84 -40.21
N THR A 535 7.25 0.34 -40.81
CA THR A 535 8.34 1.23 -41.20
C THR A 535 8.57 2.38 -40.22
N GLY A 536 7.56 2.71 -39.41
CA GLY A 536 7.64 3.82 -38.43
C GLY A 536 6.27 4.12 -37.81
N ARG A 537 6.17 5.37 -37.32
CA ARG A 537 4.92 5.93 -36.82
C ARG A 537 4.64 7.27 -37.51
N ASP A 538 3.37 7.61 -37.67
CA ASP A 538 2.94 8.94 -38.10
C ASP A 538 2.98 9.94 -36.94
N ALA A 539 2.65 11.20 -37.23
CA ALA A 539 2.59 12.29 -36.24
C ALA A 539 1.55 12.04 -35.12
N ALA A 540 0.55 11.21 -35.37
CA ALA A 540 -0.46 10.80 -34.39
C ALA A 540 -0.04 9.58 -33.55
N GLY A 541 1.14 8.99 -33.82
CA GLY A 541 1.65 7.80 -33.15
C GLY A 541 1.11 6.48 -33.68
N ARG A 542 0.34 6.48 -34.79
CA ARG A 542 -0.17 5.28 -35.46
C ARG A 542 0.94 4.62 -36.26
N LEU A 543 0.87 3.29 -36.40
CA LEU A 543 1.86 2.56 -37.22
C LEU A 543 1.73 2.91 -38.71
N GLN A 544 2.86 3.19 -39.34
CA GLN A 544 3.00 3.20 -40.81
C GLN A 544 3.35 1.80 -41.26
N VAL A 545 2.47 1.19 -42.06
CA VAL A 545 2.52 -0.22 -42.41
C VAL A 545 2.46 -0.42 -43.92
N ALA A 546 3.35 -1.27 -44.43
CA ALA A 546 3.28 -1.82 -45.76
C ALA A 546 2.76 -3.27 -45.69
N LEU A 547 1.56 -3.49 -46.19
CA LEU A 547 0.96 -4.83 -46.23
C LEU A 547 1.46 -5.66 -47.41
N ARG A 548 1.81 -6.90 -47.13
CA ARG A 548 2.19 -7.90 -48.12
C ARG A 548 1.41 -9.20 -47.89
N ALA A 549 0.66 -9.65 -48.87
CA ALA A 549 0.02 -10.97 -48.85
C ALA A 549 1.08 -12.07 -49.06
N VAL A 550 1.01 -13.12 -48.26
CA VAL A 550 1.86 -14.31 -48.40
C VAL A 550 1.01 -15.39 -49.06
N ARG A 551 1.37 -15.78 -50.30
CA ARG A 551 0.74 -16.97 -50.91
C ARG A 551 1.26 -18.20 -50.14
N ARG A 552 0.43 -18.75 -49.25
CA ARG A 552 0.70 -20.10 -48.74
C ARG A 552 0.66 -21.11 -49.89
N ALA A 553 1.70 -21.88 -50.01
CA ALA A 553 1.60 -23.11 -50.79
C ALA A 553 0.50 -23.97 -50.15
N ARG A 554 -0.64 -24.15 -50.83
CA ARG A 554 -1.69 -25.07 -50.38
C ARG A 554 -1.03 -26.43 -50.27
N SER A 555 -0.90 -26.99 -49.08
CA SER A 555 -0.55 -28.42 -48.90
C SER A 555 -1.67 -29.21 -49.60
N PRO A 556 -1.34 -30.20 -50.47
CA PRO A 556 -2.36 -31.05 -51.02
C PRO A 556 -3.10 -31.76 -49.89
N ALA A 557 -4.44 -31.89 -50.05
CA ALA A 557 -5.39 -32.48 -49.12
C ALA A 557 -5.05 -33.94 -48.77
#